data_cec481db1e4a664e6dd55b85eb935b63
#
_entry.id   cec481db1e4a664e6dd55b85eb935b63
#
_cell.length_a   1.000
_cell.length_b   1.000
_cell.length_c   1.000
_cell.angle_alpha   90.00
_cell.angle_beta   90.00
_cell.angle_gamma   90.00
#
_symmetry.space_group_name_H-M   'P 1'
#
loop_
_entity.id
_entity.type
_entity.pdbx_description
1 polymer ?
#
loop_
_entity_poly.entity_id
_entity_poly.type
_entity_poly.pdbx_seq_one_letter_code
_entity_poly.pdbx_strand_id
1 'polypeptide(L)'
;ISLIITSIVTALLLGMPLDKIMETIEKGMGGTLGHIALIFGLGAILGKLLSDGGGATRIADTLIAKFGQKHVQWAMLVAAFIVGIALFFEVGLVLLIPLVFTVAKRANVSTLKLGLPMVTALSVTHGFLPPHPGPVVIAKELKANIGEVLLYGIIIAIPVTLIAGPFFNHMAQKIIPSAYRREGDITSLGTQKEFKEEEMPSFGISLLTATLPVILMLISTIVQLVTGHEDPTNWFEQIIYLIGTAGTAMLIAVIFAIFSMGVMRQRKMENIMESVTNAIYPIGMMLLIIGGGGTFKQVLIDGGVGDTIAKMFEGSNMSPILLAWIVAAVLRIALGSATVAAVSTTGIVIPLLHHSDTNVALVVLAIGAGSVILSHVNDAGFWMFREYFGLTIKETFLTWSLLETIISVSGIIFILFISLFV
;
A
#
# COMPACT_ATOMS: atom_id res chain seq x y z
N ILE A 1 17.68 12.56 3.27
CA ILE A 1 18.50 13.79 3.23
C ILE A 1 17.89 14.79 2.24
N SER A 2 17.66 14.45 0.96
CA SER A 2 17.11 15.37 -0.05
C SER A 2 15.80 16.04 0.39
N LEU A 3 14.86 15.29 0.97
CA LEU A 3 13.59 15.84 1.49
C LEU A 3 13.80 16.88 2.59
N ILE A 4 14.74 16.66 3.50
CA ILE A 4 15.04 17.63 4.58
C ILE A 4 15.64 18.90 3.97
N ILE A 5 16.58 18.77 3.04
CA ILE A 5 17.17 19.92 2.34
C ILE A 5 16.07 20.69 1.58
N THR A 6 15.22 19.98 0.85
CA THR A 6 14.07 20.59 0.14
C THR A 6 13.13 21.30 1.12
N SER A 7 12.84 20.72 2.28
CA SER A 7 12.03 21.34 3.32
C SER A 7 12.65 22.65 3.81
N ILE A 8 13.95 22.67 4.08
CA ILE A 8 14.68 23.90 4.50
C ILE A 8 14.60 24.97 3.41
N VAL A 9 14.90 24.60 2.16
CA VAL A 9 14.85 25.55 1.04
C VAL A 9 13.42 26.08 0.83
N THR A 10 12.42 25.23 0.91
CA THR A 10 11.02 25.62 0.79
C THR A 10 10.59 26.56 1.93
N ALA A 11 10.99 26.26 3.18
CA ALA A 11 10.71 27.13 4.32
C ALA A 11 11.31 28.53 4.15
N LEU A 12 12.56 28.60 3.66
CA LEU A 12 13.21 29.88 3.35
C LEU A 12 12.46 30.65 2.25
N LEU A 13 12.05 29.99 1.19
CA LEU A 13 11.32 30.61 0.08
C LEU A 13 9.92 31.11 0.50
N LEU A 14 9.30 30.43 1.47
CA LEU A 14 8.02 30.84 2.04
C LEU A 14 8.16 31.98 3.10
N GLY A 15 9.39 32.41 3.37
CA GLY A 15 9.64 33.49 4.34
C GLY A 15 9.51 33.06 5.81
N MET A 16 9.61 31.78 6.12
CA MET A 16 9.56 31.27 7.49
C MET A 16 10.73 31.80 8.33
N PRO A 17 10.50 32.27 9.59
CA PRO A 17 11.57 32.68 10.47
C PRO A 17 12.61 31.59 10.68
N LEU A 18 13.92 31.95 10.62
CA LEU A 18 15.02 30.98 10.67
C LEU A 18 15.02 30.12 11.92
N ASP A 19 14.64 30.69 13.07
CA ASP A 19 14.51 29.99 14.35
C ASP A 19 13.37 28.95 14.38
N LYS A 20 12.38 29.07 13.47
CA LYS A 20 11.24 28.17 13.38
C LYS A 20 11.46 27.00 12.41
N ILE A 21 12.42 27.10 11.50
CA ILE A 21 12.60 26.08 10.43
C ILE A 21 12.89 24.70 11.02
N MET A 22 13.86 24.58 11.95
CA MET A 22 14.20 23.29 12.52
C MET A 22 13.11 22.76 13.46
N GLU A 23 12.46 23.62 14.24
CA GLU A 23 11.30 23.25 15.05
C GLU A 23 10.17 22.66 14.20
N THR A 24 9.85 23.27 13.06
CA THR A 24 8.84 22.79 12.10
C THR A 24 9.25 21.44 11.51
N ILE A 25 10.53 21.27 11.16
CA ILE A 25 11.07 20.00 10.61
C ILE A 25 10.94 18.87 11.64
N GLU A 26 11.39 19.10 12.88
CA GLU A 26 11.32 18.12 13.96
C GLU A 26 9.88 17.76 14.32
N LYS A 27 8.99 18.74 14.39
CA LYS A 27 7.55 18.56 14.61
C LYS A 27 6.93 17.70 13.49
N GLY A 28 7.26 18.00 12.23
CA GLY A 28 6.75 17.23 11.07
C GLY A 28 7.25 15.79 11.05
N MET A 29 8.53 15.58 11.32
CA MET A 29 9.13 14.26 11.42
C MET A 29 8.57 13.47 12.60
N GLY A 30 8.61 14.03 13.80
CA GLY A 30 8.17 13.38 15.04
C GLY A 30 6.67 13.04 15.02
N GLY A 31 5.83 13.97 14.58
CA GLY A 31 4.39 13.77 14.46
C GLY A 31 4.05 12.65 13.46
N THR A 32 4.78 12.58 12.35
CA THR A 32 4.57 11.53 11.35
C THR A 32 5.09 10.19 11.84
N LEU A 33 6.33 10.11 12.33
CA LEU A 33 6.93 8.85 12.77
C LEU A 33 6.27 8.25 14.01
N GLY A 34 5.84 9.07 14.97
CA GLY A 34 5.24 8.61 16.21
C GLY A 34 4.02 7.71 16.00
N HIS A 35 3.29 7.91 14.90
CA HIS A 35 2.11 7.12 14.58
C HIS A 35 2.38 5.94 13.67
N ILE A 36 3.39 6.06 12.81
CA ILE A 36 3.61 5.12 11.70
C ILE A 36 4.58 4.03 12.07
N ALA A 37 5.60 4.32 12.88
CA ALA A 37 6.66 3.36 13.18
C ALA A 37 6.11 2.04 13.76
N LEU A 38 5.07 2.12 14.60
CA LEU A 38 4.43 0.95 15.17
C LEU A 38 3.76 0.09 14.09
N ILE A 39 2.93 0.71 13.24
CA ILE A 39 2.17 0.00 12.20
C ILE A 39 3.12 -0.59 11.15
N PHE A 40 4.13 0.17 10.77
CA PHE A 40 5.16 -0.29 9.84
C PHE A 40 5.97 -1.45 10.39
N GLY A 41 6.46 -1.31 11.62
CA GLY A 41 7.23 -2.34 12.29
C GLY A 41 6.44 -3.64 12.40
N LEU A 42 5.21 -3.55 12.92
CA LEU A 42 4.34 -4.72 13.08
C LEU A 42 3.95 -5.33 11.73
N GLY A 43 3.69 -4.51 10.69
CA GLY A 43 3.37 -5.01 9.34
C GLY A 43 4.52 -5.75 8.69
N ALA A 44 5.73 -5.23 8.78
CA ALA A 44 6.92 -5.89 8.28
C ALA A 44 7.19 -7.21 9.03
N ILE A 45 7.01 -7.23 10.35
CA ILE A 45 7.15 -8.46 11.17
C ILE A 45 6.10 -9.49 10.75
N LEU A 46 4.83 -9.10 10.62
CA LEU A 46 3.74 -9.98 10.18
C LEU A 46 4.05 -10.61 8.82
N GLY A 47 4.45 -9.77 7.85
CA GLY A 47 4.81 -10.22 6.51
C GLY A 47 5.98 -11.18 6.51
N LYS A 48 7.03 -10.88 7.27
CA LYS A 48 8.23 -11.74 7.39
C LYS A 48 7.90 -13.08 8.05
N LEU A 49 7.13 -13.07 9.14
CA LEU A 49 6.70 -14.31 9.82
C LEU A 49 5.84 -15.18 8.90
N LEU A 50 4.91 -14.58 8.16
CA LEU A 50 4.06 -15.28 7.20
C LEU A 50 4.90 -15.89 6.06
N SER A 51 5.90 -15.17 5.57
CA SER A 51 6.84 -15.63 4.54
C SER A 51 7.73 -16.78 5.06
N ASP A 52 8.43 -16.54 6.15
CA ASP A 52 9.41 -17.49 6.72
C ASP A 52 8.75 -18.73 7.36
N GLY A 53 7.46 -18.65 7.67
CA GLY A 53 6.63 -19.75 8.14
C GLY A 53 5.96 -20.55 7.02
N GLY A 54 6.18 -20.19 5.75
CA GLY A 54 5.57 -20.87 4.58
C GLY A 54 4.10 -20.53 4.33
N GLY A 55 3.52 -19.63 5.12
CA GLY A 55 2.10 -19.26 5.00
C GLY A 55 1.77 -18.55 3.69
N ALA A 56 2.62 -17.63 3.24
CA ALA A 56 2.44 -16.93 1.97
C ALA A 56 2.54 -17.91 0.78
N THR A 57 3.50 -18.84 0.81
CA THR A 57 3.65 -19.90 -0.20
C THR A 57 2.42 -20.81 -0.21
N ARG A 58 1.91 -21.23 0.96
CA ARG A 58 0.69 -22.06 1.07
C ARG A 58 -0.53 -21.37 0.46
N ILE A 59 -0.73 -20.07 0.72
CA ILE A 59 -1.83 -19.30 0.14
C ILE A 59 -1.74 -19.36 -1.40
N ALA A 60 -0.58 -19.02 -1.94
CA ALA A 60 -0.36 -18.96 -3.36
C ALA A 60 -0.54 -20.34 -4.04
N ASP A 61 0.12 -21.39 -3.53
CA ASP A 61 0.04 -22.75 -4.08
C ASP A 61 -1.39 -23.30 -4.06
N THR A 62 -2.10 -23.10 -2.95
CA THR A 62 -3.49 -23.59 -2.82
C THR A 62 -4.42 -22.92 -3.83
N LEU A 63 -4.28 -21.59 -4.01
CA LEU A 63 -5.11 -20.86 -4.97
C LEU A 63 -4.80 -21.27 -6.42
N ILE A 64 -3.51 -21.46 -6.76
CA ILE A 64 -3.11 -21.93 -8.07
C ILE A 64 -3.66 -23.34 -8.35
N ALA A 65 -3.55 -24.26 -7.38
CA ALA A 65 -4.08 -25.60 -7.51
C ALA A 65 -5.60 -25.62 -7.72
N LYS A 66 -6.34 -24.74 -7.04
CA LYS A 66 -7.80 -24.65 -7.17
C LYS A 66 -8.26 -24.04 -8.49
N PHE A 67 -7.57 -23.02 -9.00
CA PHE A 67 -7.93 -22.33 -10.24
C PHE A 67 -7.53 -23.12 -11.50
N GLY A 68 -6.55 -24.01 -11.39
CA GLY A 68 -6.01 -24.79 -12.52
C GLY A 68 -5.24 -23.93 -13.54
N GLN A 69 -4.62 -24.60 -14.51
CA GLN A 69 -3.71 -23.96 -15.49
C GLN A 69 -4.41 -22.92 -16.39
N LYS A 70 -5.68 -23.13 -16.74
CA LYS A 70 -6.41 -22.21 -17.66
C LYS A 70 -6.65 -20.84 -17.01
N HIS A 71 -6.81 -20.79 -15.71
CA HIS A 71 -7.14 -19.59 -14.97
C HIS A 71 -6.01 -19.15 -14.03
N VAL A 72 -4.79 -19.60 -14.29
CA VAL A 72 -3.63 -19.38 -13.44
C VAL A 72 -3.34 -17.89 -13.19
N GLN A 73 -3.64 -17.01 -14.14
CA GLN A 73 -3.51 -15.56 -13.92
C GLN A 73 -4.48 -15.05 -12.84
N TRP A 74 -5.68 -15.62 -12.74
CA TRP A 74 -6.66 -15.30 -11.72
C TRP A 74 -6.20 -15.80 -10.34
N ALA A 75 -5.62 -17.02 -10.33
CA ALA A 75 -5.04 -17.56 -9.10
C ALA A 75 -3.91 -16.66 -8.58
N MET A 76 -3.02 -16.21 -9.46
CA MET A 76 -1.94 -15.28 -9.09
C MET A 76 -2.48 -13.93 -8.61
N LEU A 77 -3.49 -13.39 -9.27
CA LEU A 77 -4.12 -12.14 -8.88
C LEU A 77 -4.76 -12.23 -7.49
N VAL A 78 -5.55 -13.28 -7.23
CA VAL A 78 -6.21 -13.49 -5.93
C VAL A 78 -5.18 -13.77 -4.83
N ALA A 79 -4.17 -14.61 -5.11
CA ALA A 79 -3.08 -14.86 -4.18
C ALA A 79 -2.33 -13.58 -3.83
N ALA A 80 -1.99 -12.78 -4.84
CA ALA A 80 -1.29 -11.52 -4.66
C ALA A 80 -2.16 -10.47 -3.93
N PHE A 81 -3.46 -10.44 -4.17
CA PHE A 81 -4.38 -9.56 -3.45
C PHE A 81 -4.43 -9.89 -1.95
N ILE A 82 -4.55 -11.18 -1.60
CA ILE A 82 -4.57 -11.63 -0.21
C ILE A 82 -3.22 -11.36 0.48
N VAL A 83 -2.13 -11.71 -0.20
CA VAL A 83 -0.76 -11.49 0.30
C VAL A 83 -0.47 -10.01 0.43
N GLY A 84 -0.91 -9.22 -0.56
CA GLY A 84 -0.73 -7.77 -0.62
C GLY A 84 -1.41 -7.01 0.51
N ILE A 85 -2.51 -7.52 1.08
CA ILE A 85 -3.12 -6.91 2.27
C ILE A 85 -2.14 -6.91 3.47
N ALA A 86 -1.29 -7.94 3.59
CA ALA A 86 -0.37 -8.10 4.72
C ALA A 86 1.05 -7.59 4.44
N LEU A 87 1.48 -7.53 3.18
CA LEU A 87 2.85 -7.23 2.78
C LEU A 87 2.95 -5.91 2.03
N PHE A 88 4.02 -5.17 2.31
CA PHE A 88 4.40 -4.04 1.45
C PHE A 88 4.66 -4.50 0.02
N PHE A 89 4.45 -3.59 -0.94
CA PHE A 89 4.60 -3.87 -2.36
C PHE A 89 5.91 -4.60 -2.69
N GLU A 90 7.04 -4.04 -2.24
CA GLU A 90 8.37 -4.57 -2.54
C GLU A 90 8.57 -5.98 -1.94
N VAL A 91 8.12 -6.19 -0.71
CA VAL A 91 8.22 -7.50 -0.03
C VAL A 91 7.31 -8.53 -0.72
N GLY A 92 6.07 -8.14 -1.03
CA GLY A 92 5.13 -8.99 -1.76
C GLY A 92 5.65 -9.37 -3.14
N LEU A 93 6.25 -8.41 -3.86
CA LEU A 93 6.88 -8.64 -5.15
C LEU A 93 8.01 -9.67 -5.05
N VAL A 94 8.98 -9.43 -4.16
CA VAL A 94 10.13 -10.36 -3.96
C VAL A 94 9.66 -11.76 -3.59
N LEU A 95 8.65 -11.88 -2.73
CA LEU A 95 8.10 -13.16 -2.30
C LEU A 95 7.41 -13.92 -3.44
N LEU A 96 6.60 -13.22 -4.23
CA LEU A 96 5.75 -13.86 -5.24
C LEU A 96 6.45 -14.08 -6.58
N ILE A 97 7.51 -13.34 -6.88
CA ILE A 97 8.24 -13.46 -8.16
C ILE A 97 8.69 -14.90 -8.47
N PRO A 98 9.36 -15.65 -7.57
CA PRO A 98 9.78 -17.01 -7.88
C PRO A 98 8.61 -17.96 -8.11
N LEU A 99 7.51 -17.70 -7.42
CA LEU A 99 6.27 -18.46 -7.65
C LEU A 99 5.73 -18.19 -9.05
N VAL A 100 5.71 -16.92 -9.49
CA VAL A 100 5.35 -16.53 -10.86
C VAL A 100 6.19 -17.30 -11.89
N PHE A 101 7.52 -17.33 -11.70
CA PHE A 101 8.42 -18.02 -12.62
C PHE A 101 8.18 -19.54 -12.63
N THR A 102 8.02 -20.14 -11.46
CA THR A 102 7.76 -21.58 -11.34
C THR A 102 6.45 -21.95 -12.03
N VAL A 103 5.39 -21.19 -11.77
CA VAL A 103 4.07 -21.46 -12.34
C VAL A 103 4.03 -21.15 -13.83
N ALA A 104 4.66 -20.06 -14.28
CA ALA A 104 4.74 -19.71 -15.69
C ALA A 104 5.43 -20.83 -16.50
N LYS A 105 6.54 -21.37 -15.98
CA LYS A 105 7.26 -22.50 -16.58
C LYS A 105 6.38 -23.77 -16.62
N ARG A 106 5.70 -24.12 -15.53
CA ARG A 106 4.81 -25.29 -15.45
C ARG A 106 3.57 -25.14 -16.35
N ALA A 107 3.02 -23.95 -16.46
CA ALA A 107 1.86 -23.66 -17.28
C ALA A 107 2.21 -23.35 -18.76
N ASN A 108 3.50 -23.29 -19.10
CA ASN A 108 4.00 -22.91 -20.43
C ASN A 108 3.42 -21.56 -20.91
N VAL A 109 3.45 -20.56 -20.05
CA VAL A 109 3.02 -19.19 -20.33
C VAL A 109 4.14 -18.19 -20.01
N SER A 110 4.06 -17.00 -20.59
CA SER A 110 4.99 -15.91 -20.28
C SER A 110 4.94 -15.54 -18.79
N THR A 111 6.10 -15.28 -18.18
CA THR A 111 6.22 -14.80 -16.81
C THR A 111 5.45 -13.49 -16.58
N LEU A 112 5.52 -12.56 -17.54
CA LEU A 112 4.80 -11.29 -17.49
C LEU A 112 3.27 -11.49 -17.53
N LYS A 113 2.76 -12.53 -18.20
CA LYS A 113 1.32 -12.86 -18.23
C LYS A 113 0.76 -13.12 -16.83
N LEU A 114 1.56 -13.71 -15.96
CA LEU A 114 1.20 -13.94 -14.56
C LEU A 114 1.64 -12.79 -13.65
N GLY A 115 2.79 -12.22 -13.94
CA GLY A 115 3.38 -11.16 -13.15
C GLY A 115 2.58 -9.86 -13.18
N LEU A 116 2.06 -9.47 -14.32
CA LEU A 116 1.33 -8.20 -14.45
C LEU A 116 0.04 -8.17 -13.59
N PRO A 117 -0.84 -9.19 -13.59
CA PRO A 117 -1.96 -9.25 -12.64
C PRO A 117 -1.52 -9.33 -11.17
N MET A 118 -0.41 -10.02 -10.90
CA MET A 118 0.15 -10.09 -9.55
C MET A 118 0.58 -8.71 -9.04
N VAL A 119 1.38 -7.97 -9.80
CA VAL A 119 1.83 -6.63 -9.39
C VAL A 119 0.69 -5.63 -9.32
N THR A 120 -0.35 -5.79 -10.17
CA THR A 120 -1.58 -5.00 -10.08
C THR A 120 -2.23 -5.15 -8.72
N ALA A 121 -2.42 -6.39 -8.26
CA ALA A 121 -3.03 -6.64 -6.96
C ALA A 121 -2.20 -6.05 -5.81
N LEU A 122 -0.87 -6.22 -5.86
CA LEU A 122 0.04 -5.64 -4.87
C LEU A 122 0.01 -4.11 -4.87
N SER A 123 -0.02 -3.48 -6.05
CA SER A 123 -0.06 -2.02 -6.17
C SER A 123 -1.40 -1.44 -5.70
N VAL A 124 -2.51 -2.07 -6.09
CA VAL A 124 -3.85 -1.66 -5.65
C VAL A 124 -4.00 -1.78 -4.13
N THR A 125 -3.60 -2.91 -3.54
CA THR A 125 -3.65 -3.06 -2.08
C THR A 125 -2.78 -2.04 -1.36
N HIS A 126 -1.59 -1.79 -1.89
CA HIS A 126 -0.65 -0.80 -1.35
C HIS A 126 -1.18 0.64 -1.41
N GLY A 127 -1.81 1.03 -2.51
CA GLY A 127 -2.30 2.39 -2.72
C GLY A 127 -3.63 2.70 -2.03
N PHE A 128 -4.52 1.71 -1.91
CA PHE A 128 -5.89 1.95 -1.47
C PHE A 128 -6.23 1.39 -0.08
N LEU A 129 -5.55 0.33 0.38
CA LEU A 129 -6.05 -0.40 1.53
C LEU A 129 -5.21 -0.21 2.80
N PRO A 130 -5.84 0.20 3.94
CA PRO A 130 -5.24 -0.08 5.23
C PRO A 130 -5.02 -1.60 5.40
N PRO A 131 -3.97 -2.06 6.09
CA PRO A 131 -3.05 -1.29 6.95
C PRO A 131 -1.81 -0.73 6.25
N HIS A 132 -1.81 -0.59 4.94
CA HIS A 132 -0.66 0.01 4.25
C HIS A 132 -0.42 1.44 4.71
N PRO A 133 0.87 1.86 4.76
CA PRO A 133 1.24 3.13 5.38
C PRO A 133 0.65 4.35 4.69
N GLY A 134 0.62 4.37 3.37
CA GLY A 134 0.03 5.48 2.62
C GLY A 134 -1.40 5.78 3.11
N PRO A 135 -2.37 4.88 2.88
CA PRO A 135 -3.74 5.05 3.34
C PRO A 135 -3.89 5.33 4.84
N VAL A 136 -3.11 4.65 5.71
CA VAL A 136 -3.20 4.85 7.16
C VAL A 136 -2.71 6.22 7.58
N VAL A 137 -1.59 6.69 7.01
CA VAL A 137 -1.04 8.03 7.32
C VAL A 137 -2.02 9.11 6.89
N ILE A 138 -2.49 9.02 5.64
CA ILE A 138 -3.43 9.99 5.09
C ILE A 138 -4.70 10.02 5.94
N ALA A 139 -5.28 8.84 6.24
CA ALA A 139 -6.50 8.73 7.03
C ALA A 139 -6.34 9.39 8.40
N LYS A 140 -5.20 9.15 9.07
CA LYS A 140 -4.94 9.73 10.37
C LYS A 140 -4.75 11.24 10.31
N GLU A 141 -3.98 11.73 9.36
CA GLU A 141 -3.74 13.17 9.20
C GLU A 141 -5.02 13.95 8.85
N LEU A 142 -5.89 13.34 8.03
CA LEU A 142 -7.18 13.91 7.67
C LEU A 142 -8.28 13.62 8.70
N LYS A 143 -7.99 12.88 9.78
CA LYS A 143 -8.96 12.41 10.78
C LYS A 143 -10.10 11.60 10.18
N ALA A 144 -9.83 10.86 9.10
CA ALA A 144 -10.79 9.95 8.48
C ALA A 144 -10.97 8.67 9.30
N ASN A 145 -12.16 8.10 9.27
CA ASN A 145 -12.41 6.79 9.83
C ASN A 145 -11.71 5.72 8.99
N ILE A 146 -10.72 5.03 9.57
CA ILE A 146 -9.92 4.00 8.88
C ILE A 146 -10.79 2.84 8.40
N GLY A 147 -11.86 2.51 9.13
CA GLY A 147 -12.81 1.48 8.73
C GLY A 147 -13.58 1.85 7.46
N GLU A 148 -14.02 3.12 7.34
CA GLU A 148 -14.66 3.61 6.11
C GLU A 148 -13.68 3.62 4.94
N VAL A 149 -12.44 4.07 5.17
CA VAL A 149 -11.37 3.99 4.15
C VAL A 149 -11.16 2.57 3.67
N LEU A 150 -11.15 1.59 4.60
CA LEU A 150 -11.02 0.17 4.27
C LEU A 150 -12.23 -0.33 3.49
N LEU A 151 -13.45 0.01 3.92
CA LEU A 151 -14.68 -0.42 3.27
C LEU A 151 -14.77 0.09 1.84
N TYR A 152 -14.69 1.41 1.65
CA TYR A 152 -14.70 2.01 0.31
C TYR A 152 -13.48 1.59 -0.51
N GLY A 153 -12.31 1.47 0.15
CA GLY A 153 -11.10 0.98 -0.46
C GLY A 153 -11.27 -0.40 -1.08
N ILE A 154 -11.88 -1.36 -0.37
CA ILE A 154 -12.17 -2.71 -0.90
C ILE A 154 -13.14 -2.65 -2.08
N ILE A 155 -14.21 -1.86 -1.97
CA ILE A 155 -15.20 -1.70 -3.03
C ILE A 155 -14.57 -1.18 -4.31
N ILE A 156 -13.63 -0.24 -4.20
CA ILE A 156 -12.90 0.36 -5.34
C ILE A 156 -11.78 -0.57 -5.82
N ALA A 157 -11.05 -1.20 -4.91
CA ALA A 157 -9.91 -2.04 -5.25
C ALA A 157 -10.28 -3.22 -6.16
N ILE A 158 -11.45 -3.82 -5.96
CA ILE A 158 -11.89 -4.97 -6.78
C ILE A 158 -12.01 -4.59 -8.26
N PRO A 159 -12.85 -3.63 -8.68
CA PRO A 159 -12.97 -3.27 -10.09
C PRO A 159 -11.68 -2.67 -10.66
N VAL A 160 -10.92 -1.88 -9.90
CA VAL A 160 -9.62 -1.36 -10.34
C VAL A 160 -8.64 -2.49 -10.63
N THR A 161 -8.56 -3.49 -9.74
CA THR A 161 -7.70 -4.67 -9.94
C THR A 161 -8.11 -5.46 -11.17
N LEU A 162 -9.39 -5.60 -11.45
CA LEU A 162 -9.88 -6.30 -12.64
C LEU A 162 -9.53 -5.55 -13.93
N ILE A 163 -9.67 -4.24 -13.94
CA ILE A 163 -9.36 -3.40 -15.10
C ILE A 163 -7.86 -3.36 -15.36
N ALA A 164 -7.07 -3.01 -14.37
CA ALA A 164 -5.63 -2.83 -14.50
C ALA A 164 -4.87 -4.18 -14.58
N GLY A 165 -5.40 -5.24 -13.99
CA GLY A 165 -4.80 -6.58 -14.02
C GLY A 165 -5.22 -7.38 -15.28
N PRO A 166 -6.21 -8.25 -15.18
CA PRO A 166 -6.54 -9.17 -16.27
C PRO A 166 -6.93 -8.50 -17.59
N PHE A 167 -7.70 -7.41 -17.53
CA PHE A 167 -8.16 -6.74 -18.74
C PHE A 167 -7.00 -6.04 -19.45
N PHE A 168 -6.24 -5.22 -18.73
CA PHE A 168 -5.07 -4.55 -19.30
C PHE A 168 -4.01 -5.57 -19.74
N ASN A 169 -3.77 -6.64 -18.98
CA ASN A 169 -2.85 -7.71 -19.35
C ASN A 169 -3.21 -8.33 -20.71
N HIS A 170 -4.50 -8.57 -20.97
CA HIS A 170 -4.97 -9.06 -22.27
C HIS A 170 -4.69 -8.05 -23.39
N MET A 171 -4.89 -6.76 -23.15
CA MET A 171 -4.57 -5.70 -24.12
C MET A 171 -3.07 -5.58 -24.36
N ALA A 172 -2.28 -5.56 -23.28
CA ALA A 172 -0.83 -5.42 -23.34
C ALA A 172 -0.15 -6.55 -24.12
N GLN A 173 -0.66 -7.79 -24.02
CA GLN A 173 -0.18 -8.91 -24.83
C GLN A 173 -0.30 -8.64 -26.35
N LYS A 174 -1.33 -7.92 -26.78
CA LYS A 174 -1.56 -7.59 -28.19
C LYS A 174 -0.74 -6.38 -28.63
N ILE A 175 -0.59 -5.38 -27.75
CA ILE A 175 0.07 -4.10 -28.07
C ILE A 175 1.58 -4.22 -27.97
N ILE A 176 2.09 -5.00 -27.01
CA ILE A 176 3.52 -5.11 -26.69
C ILE A 176 3.93 -6.60 -26.62
N PRO A 177 3.78 -7.37 -27.69
CA PRO A 177 4.09 -8.81 -27.66
C PRO A 177 5.56 -9.09 -27.36
N SER A 178 6.47 -8.13 -27.61
CA SER A 178 7.89 -8.26 -27.28
C SER A 178 8.14 -8.42 -25.79
N ALA A 179 7.43 -7.68 -24.93
CA ALA A 179 7.56 -7.77 -23.48
C ALA A 179 7.17 -9.17 -22.94
N TYR A 180 6.20 -9.82 -23.59
CA TYR A 180 5.73 -11.16 -23.20
C TYR A 180 6.63 -12.30 -23.72
N ARG A 181 7.64 -12.01 -24.51
CA ARG A 181 8.67 -12.97 -24.96
C ARG A 181 9.95 -12.86 -24.14
N ARG A 182 10.03 -11.91 -23.20
CA ARG A 182 11.18 -11.76 -22.32
C ARG A 182 11.21 -12.88 -21.29
N GLU A 183 12.40 -13.36 -21.02
CA GLU A 183 12.70 -14.24 -19.89
C GLU A 183 13.35 -13.39 -18.83
N GLY A 184 12.69 -13.27 -17.68
CA GLY A 184 13.25 -12.57 -16.53
C GLY A 184 14.27 -13.43 -15.79
N ASP A 185 15.12 -12.81 -15.00
CA ASP A 185 16.13 -13.48 -14.20
C ASP A 185 15.87 -13.26 -12.70
N ILE A 186 15.73 -14.36 -11.96
CA ILE A 186 15.52 -14.36 -10.50
C ILE A 186 16.78 -14.69 -9.70
N THR A 187 17.92 -14.88 -10.35
CA THR A 187 19.18 -15.23 -9.65
C THR A 187 19.61 -14.18 -8.63
N SER A 188 19.20 -12.92 -8.83
CA SER A 188 19.44 -11.82 -7.88
C SER A 188 18.67 -11.91 -6.57
N LEU A 189 17.64 -12.77 -6.47
CA LEU A 189 16.82 -12.93 -5.25
C LEU A 189 17.43 -13.89 -4.22
N GLY A 190 18.57 -14.50 -4.54
CA GLY A 190 19.23 -15.51 -3.69
C GLY A 190 18.46 -16.83 -3.63
N THR A 191 18.92 -17.75 -2.82
CA THR A 191 18.25 -19.03 -2.59
C THR A 191 17.01 -18.81 -1.73
N GLN A 192 15.84 -18.99 -2.31
CA GLN A 192 14.60 -19.00 -1.54
C GLN A 192 14.47 -20.30 -0.76
N LYS A 193 13.89 -20.23 0.42
CA LYS A 193 13.57 -21.40 1.22
C LYS A 193 12.45 -22.16 0.51
N GLU A 194 12.77 -23.35 0.04
CA GLU A 194 11.76 -24.29 -0.44
C GLU A 194 11.11 -24.98 0.77
N PHE A 195 9.79 -24.96 0.80
CA PHE A 195 9.03 -25.64 1.84
C PHE A 195 8.48 -26.96 1.30
N LYS A 196 8.68 -28.05 2.06
CA LYS A 196 7.93 -29.26 1.84
C LYS A 196 6.48 -29.06 2.24
N GLU A 197 5.56 -29.77 1.62
CA GLU A 197 4.12 -29.60 1.86
C GLU A 197 3.76 -29.80 3.35
N GLU A 198 4.41 -30.72 4.02
CA GLU A 198 4.26 -31.05 5.44
C GLU A 198 4.77 -29.94 6.38
N GLU A 199 5.74 -29.15 5.91
CA GLU A 199 6.32 -28.02 6.68
C GLU A 199 5.45 -26.77 6.63
N MET A 200 4.60 -26.64 5.62
CA MET A 200 3.74 -25.47 5.46
C MET A 200 2.52 -25.54 6.39
N PRO A 201 2.05 -24.39 6.90
CA PRO A 201 0.80 -24.31 7.64
C PRO A 201 -0.39 -24.64 6.73
N SER A 202 -1.56 -24.94 7.33
CA SER A 202 -2.79 -25.09 6.55
C SER A 202 -3.19 -23.77 5.86
N PHE A 203 -3.91 -23.87 4.74
CA PHE A 203 -4.41 -22.71 4.02
C PHE A 203 -5.26 -21.78 4.90
N GLY A 204 -6.17 -22.35 5.72
CA GLY A 204 -7.03 -21.55 6.60
C GLY A 204 -6.26 -20.74 7.62
N ILE A 205 -5.24 -21.35 8.27
CA ILE A 205 -4.39 -20.63 9.24
C ILE A 205 -3.55 -19.56 8.53
N SER A 206 -3.00 -19.87 7.36
CA SER A 206 -2.21 -18.91 6.58
C SER A 206 -3.06 -17.70 6.16
N LEU A 207 -4.26 -17.95 5.65
CA LEU A 207 -5.21 -16.93 5.24
C LEU A 207 -5.64 -16.08 6.44
N LEU A 208 -6.03 -16.72 7.56
CA LEU A 208 -6.43 -16.01 8.77
C LEU A 208 -5.29 -15.13 9.27
N THR A 209 -4.05 -15.63 9.32
CA THR A 209 -2.89 -14.84 9.75
C THR A 209 -2.69 -13.60 8.86
N ALA A 210 -2.79 -13.76 7.54
CA ALA A 210 -2.60 -12.66 6.60
C ALA A 210 -3.70 -11.60 6.70
N THR A 211 -4.95 -12.02 6.92
CA THR A 211 -6.13 -11.13 6.87
C THR A 211 -6.62 -10.68 8.24
N LEU A 212 -6.05 -11.18 9.33
CA LEU A 212 -6.52 -10.90 10.70
C LEU A 212 -6.61 -9.40 11.02
N PRO A 213 -5.63 -8.54 10.66
CA PRO A 213 -5.75 -7.10 10.92
C PRO A 213 -6.99 -6.51 10.24
N VAL A 214 -7.22 -6.88 8.98
CA VAL A 214 -8.37 -6.40 8.19
C VAL A 214 -9.69 -6.88 8.83
N ILE A 215 -9.76 -8.13 9.27
CA ILE A 215 -10.95 -8.69 9.93
C ILE A 215 -11.26 -7.90 11.20
N LEU A 216 -10.27 -7.63 12.05
CA LEU A 216 -10.48 -6.88 13.29
C LEU A 216 -10.94 -5.43 13.03
N MET A 217 -10.35 -4.76 12.04
CA MET A 217 -10.76 -3.42 11.62
C MET A 217 -12.20 -3.41 11.08
N LEU A 218 -12.57 -4.40 10.24
CA LEU A 218 -13.94 -4.52 9.70
C LEU A 218 -14.96 -4.77 10.80
N ILE A 219 -14.66 -5.64 11.79
CA ILE A 219 -15.54 -5.87 12.93
C ILE A 219 -15.80 -4.56 13.66
N SER A 220 -14.78 -3.78 13.96
CA SER A 220 -14.91 -2.48 14.62
C SER A 220 -15.78 -1.52 13.80
N THR A 221 -15.54 -1.42 12.50
CA THR A 221 -16.32 -0.57 11.60
C THR A 221 -17.80 -1.00 11.55
N ILE A 222 -18.07 -2.30 11.47
CA ILE A 222 -19.44 -2.81 11.48
C ILE A 222 -20.15 -2.45 12.79
N VAL A 223 -19.47 -2.60 13.94
CA VAL A 223 -20.04 -2.21 15.23
C VAL A 223 -20.34 -0.71 15.27
N GLN A 224 -19.43 0.15 14.82
CA GLN A 224 -19.66 1.60 14.73
C GLN A 224 -20.88 1.94 13.86
N LEU A 225 -21.00 1.30 12.71
CA LEU A 225 -22.13 1.52 11.79
C LEU A 225 -23.48 1.04 12.39
N VAL A 226 -23.47 -0.10 13.09
CA VAL A 226 -24.69 -0.66 13.68
C VAL A 226 -25.14 0.11 14.92
N THR A 227 -24.19 0.56 15.75
CA THR A 227 -24.51 1.31 16.98
C THR A 227 -24.78 2.79 16.70
N GLY A 228 -24.26 3.33 15.62
CA GLY A 228 -24.29 4.77 15.31
C GLY A 228 -23.39 5.61 16.23
N HIS A 229 -22.53 4.98 17.02
CA HIS A 229 -21.62 5.65 17.95
C HIS A 229 -20.24 5.80 17.35
N GLU A 230 -19.78 7.04 17.13
CA GLU A 230 -18.38 7.32 16.75
C GLU A 230 -17.43 7.08 17.96
N ASP A 231 -17.87 7.51 19.15
CA ASP A 231 -17.19 7.26 20.41
C ASP A 231 -17.84 6.11 21.18
N PRO A 232 -17.06 5.23 21.81
CA PRO A 232 -17.60 4.08 22.53
C PRO A 232 -18.37 4.50 23.78
N THR A 233 -19.60 4.03 23.92
CA THR A 233 -20.50 4.37 25.03
C THR A 233 -20.46 3.37 26.19
N ASN A 234 -19.95 2.16 25.91
CA ASN A 234 -19.86 1.09 26.91
C ASN A 234 -18.53 0.32 26.77
N TRP A 235 -18.19 -0.50 27.78
CA TRP A 235 -16.92 -1.23 27.79
C TRP A 235 -16.74 -2.21 26.65
N PHE A 236 -17.82 -2.79 26.11
CA PHE A 236 -17.75 -3.69 24.96
C PHE A 236 -17.34 -2.94 23.71
N GLU A 237 -17.98 -1.80 23.45
CA GLU A 237 -17.58 -0.92 22.34
C GLU A 237 -16.13 -0.44 22.49
N GLN A 238 -15.72 -0.08 23.72
CA GLN A 238 -14.33 0.31 23.99
C GLN A 238 -13.34 -0.77 23.60
N ILE A 239 -13.61 -2.04 23.94
CA ILE A 239 -12.75 -3.16 23.56
C ILE A 239 -12.76 -3.35 22.03
N ILE A 240 -13.93 -3.37 21.39
CA ILE A 240 -14.04 -3.56 19.94
C ILE A 240 -13.34 -2.44 19.20
N TYR A 241 -13.49 -1.18 19.61
CA TYR A 241 -12.84 -0.04 18.98
C TYR A 241 -11.31 -0.11 19.19
N LEU A 242 -10.84 -0.48 20.38
CA LEU A 242 -9.43 -0.67 20.65
C LEU A 242 -8.79 -1.74 19.74
N ILE A 243 -9.41 -2.93 19.66
CA ILE A 243 -8.88 -4.03 18.82
C ILE A 243 -8.98 -3.72 17.33
N GLY A 244 -9.91 -2.86 16.92
CA GLY A 244 -10.07 -2.38 15.55
C GLY A 244 -9.12 -1.24 15.17
N THR A 245 -8.39 -0.65 16.13
CA THR A 245 -7.36 0.33 15.75
C THR A 245 -6.23 -0.35 14.99
N ALA A 246 -5.67 0.32 13.97
CA ALA A 246 -4.66 -0.28 13.09
C ALA A 246 -3.47 -0.85 13.86
N GLY A 247 -2.95 -0.12 14.87
CA GLY A 247 -1.83 -0.57 15.70
C GLY A 247 -2.16 -1.82 16.51
N THR A 248 -3.31 -1.85 17.19
CA THR A 248 -3.72 -3.00 18.02
C THR A 248 -4.07 -4.21 17.15
N ALA A 249 -4.78 -4.01 16.03
CA ALA A 249 -5.10 -5.08 15.10
C ALA A 249 -3.83 -5.74 14.54
N MET A 250 -2.83 -4.93 14.17
CA MET A 250 -1.52 -5.42 13.71
C MET A 250 -0.75 -6.15 14.82
N LEU A 251 -0.76 -5.63 16.06
CA LEU A 251 -0.11 -6.28 17.20
C LEU A 251 -0.73 -7.67 17.47
N ILE A 252 -2.05 -7.77 17.50
CA ILE A 252 -2.77 -9.04 17.67
C ILE A 252 -2.40 -10.01 16.55
N ALA A 253 -2.36 -9.54 15.31
CA ALA A 253 -1.98 -10.36 14.16
C ALA A 253 -0.52 -10.84 14.22
N VAL A 254 0.41 -10.01 14.70
CA VAL A 254 1.81 -10.41 14.92
C VAL A 254 1.92 -11.49 16.00
N ILE A 255 1.23 -11.31 17.14
CA ILE A 255 1.18 -12.32 18.21
C ILE A 255 0.61 -13.64 17.65
N PHE A 256 -0.49 -13.57 16.90
CA PHE A 256 -1.07 -14.74 16.25
C PHE A 256 -0.10 -15.37 15.24
N ALA A 257 0.64 -14.57 14.47
CA ALA A 257 1.64 -15.06 13.52
C ALA A 257 2.83 -15.74 14.21
N ILE A 258 3.34 -15.18 15.32
CA ILE A 258 4.38 -15.84 16.14
C ILE A 258 3.91 -17.24 16.54
N PHE A 259 2.65 -17.38 16.94
CA PHE A 259 2.08 -18.64 17.36
C PHE A 259 1.84 -19.57 16.18
N SER A 260 1.08 -19.13 15.17
CA SER A 260 0.63 -19.95 14.04
C SER A 260 1.73 -20.30 13.04
N MET A 261 2.65 -19.35 12.76
CA MET A 261 3.76 -19.51 11.79
C MET A 261 5.08 -19.91 12.46
N GLY A 262 5.16 -19.78 13.79
CA GLY A 262 6.36 -20.05 14.58
C GLY A 262 6.18 -21.26 15.49
N VAL A 263 5.58 -21.05 16.67
CA VAL A 263 5.49 -22.05 17.74
C VAL A 263 4.76 -23.32 17.30
N MET A 264 3.60 -23.21 16.69
CA MET A 264 2.83 -24.37 16.19
C MET A 264 3.57 -25.14 15.09
N ARG A 265 4.56 -24.52 14.45
CA ARG A 265 5.43 -25.13 13.43
C ARG A 265 6.76 -25.62 14.01
N GLN A 266 6.86 -25.71 15.35
CA GLN A 266 8.06 -26.18 16.07
C GLN A 266 9.35 -25.41 15.72
N ARG A 267 9.22 -24.15 15.26
CA ARG A 267 10.36 -23.27 15.03
C ARG A 267 10.94 -22.85 16.39
N LYS A 268 12.26 -22.88 16.50
CA LYS A 268 12.93 -22.37 17.70
C LYS A 268 12.66 -20.87 17.85
N MET A 269 12.51 -20.41 19.09
CA MET A 269 12.27 -19.00 19.37
C MET A 269 13.37 -18.09 18.80
N GLU A 270 14.62 -18.56 18.78
CA GLU A 270 15.75 -17.85 18.16
C GLU A 270 15.48 -17.53 16.68
N ASN A 271 15.01 -18.52 15.90
CA ASN A 271 14.70 -18.34 14.48
C ASN A 271 13.48 -17.42 14.25
N ILE A 272 12.52 -17.44 15.20
CA ILE A 272 11.37 -16.52 15.14
C ILE A 272 11.83 -15.09 15.39
N MET A 273 12.68 -14.90 16.41
CA MET A 273 13.24 -13.58 16.73
C MET A 273 14.18 -13.07 15.64
N GLU A 274 14.93 -13.95 14.98
CA GLU A 274 15.73 -13.61 13.80
C GLU A 274 14.83 -13.11 12.65
N SER A 275 13.70 -13.77 12.39
CA SER A 275 12.71 -13.30 11.40
C SER A 275 12.17 -11.90 11.77
N VAL A 276 11.87 -11.67 13.07
CA VAL A 276 11.42 -10.36 13.58
C VAL A 276 12.49 -9.29 13.37
N THR A 277 13.74 -9.58 13.72
CA THR A 277 14.86 -8.65 13.58
C THR A 277 15.11 -8.32 12.10
N ASN A 278 15.14 -9.33 11.24
CA ASN A 278 15.36 -9.16 9.80
C ASN A 278 14.22 -8.42 9.10
N ALA A 279 13.01 -8.43 9.67
CA ALA A 279 11.89 -7.64 9.16
C ALA A 279 12.11 -6.12 9.35
N ILE A 280 12.82 -5.71 10.39
CA ILE A 280 12.99 -4.29 10.76
C ILE A 280 14.09 -3.60 9.93
N TYR A 281 15.14 -4.31 9.51
CA TYR A 281 16.24 -3.72 8.76
C TYR A 281 15.80 -2.94 7.51
N PRO A 282 14.94 -3.47 6.62
CA PRO A 282 14.54 -2.75 5.41
C PRO A 282 13.68 -1.53 5.69
N ILE A 283 12.94 -1.50 6.81
CA ILE A 283 12.01 -0.40 7.11
C ILE A 283 12.68 0.86 7.64
N GLY A 284 13.91 0.78 8.14
CA GLY A 284 14.64 1.94 8.67
C GLY A 284 14.77 3.07 7.64
N MET A 285 15.15 2.75 6.40
CA MET A 285 15.21 3.72 5.31
C MET A 285 13.81 4.27 4.97
N MET A 286 12.80 3.41 4.98
CA MET A 286 11.41 3.77 4.68
C MET A 286 10.85 4.72 5.74
N LEU A 287 11.13 4.50 7.04
CA LEU A 287 10.77 5.43 8.12
C LEU A 287 11.42 6.79 7.92
N LEU A 288 12.71 6.85 7.54
CA LEU A 288 13.38 8.12 7.25
C LEU A 288 12.76 8.85 6.04
N ILE A 289 12.33 8.12 5.00
CA ILE A 289 11.65 8.71 3.83
C ILE A 289 10.29 9.28 4.26
N ILE A 290 9.51 8.54 5.02
CA ILE A 290 8.20 8.95 5.52
C ILE A 290 8.34 10.15 6.46
N GLY A 291 9.28 10.09 7.40
CA GLY A 291 9.60 11.22 8.27
C GLY A 291 10.00 12.47 7.47
N GLY A 292 10.83 12.30 6.42
CA GLY A 292 11.18 13.38 5.49
C GLY A 292 9.97 13.94 4.73
N GLY A 293 9.02 13.10 4.31
CA GLY A 293 7.73 13.53 3.75
C GLY A 293 6.91 14.33 4.77
N GLY A 294 6.93 13.90 6.04
CA GLY A 294 6.30 14.62 7.15
C GLY A 294 6.92 16.00 7.41
N THR A 295 8.25 16.15 7.28
CA THR A 295 8.89 17.47 7.39
C THR A 295 8.42 18.40 6.28
N PHE A 296 8.39 17.91 5.05
CA PHE A 296 7.95 18.71 3.91
C PHE A 296 6.48 19.13 4.05
N LYS A 297 5.61 18.20 4.44
CA LYS A 297 4.20 18.47 4.78
C LYS A 297 4.08 19.59 5.80
N GLN A 298 4.81 19.50 6.92
CA GLN A 298 4.71 20.47 8.00
C GLN A 298 5.16 21.86 7.57
N VAL A 299 6.23 21.94 6.77
CA VAL A 299 6.69 23.20 6.18
C VAL A 299 5.63 23.83 5.28
N LEU A 300 4.93 23.03 4.47
CA LEU A 300 3.83 23.53 3.62
C LEU A 300 2.65 24.04 4.47
N ILE A 301 2.30 23.35 5.57
CA ILE A 301 1.24 23.76 6.50
C ILE A 301 1.63 25.07 7.19
N ASP A 302 2.74 25.08 7.88
CA ASP A 302 3.18 26.23 8.69
C ASP A 302 3.56 27.42 7.80
N GLY A 303 3.92 27.20 6.52
CA GLY A 303 4.18 28.22 5.49
C GLY A 303 2.92 28.75 4.79
N GLY A 304 1.70 28.29 5.17
CA GLY A 304 0.43 28.80 4.63
C GLY A 304 0.14 28.42 3.16
N VAL A 305 0.83 27.42 2.61
CA VAL A 305 0.64 26.98 1.22
C VAL A 305 -0.77 26.45 1.01
N GLY A 306 -1.31 25.71 1.99
CA GLY A 306 -2.67 25.19 1.94
C GLY A 306 -3.71 26.30 1.88
N ASP A 307 -3.58 27.35 2.70
CA ASP A 307 -4.49 28.51 2.71
C ASP A 307 -4.44 29.27 1.38
N THR A 308 -3.25 29.38 0.79
CA THR A 308 -3.08 30.01 -0.53
C THR A 308 -3.79 29.20 -1.61
N ILE A 309 -3.64 27.86 -1.59
CA ILE A 309 -4.32 26.96 -2.52
C ILE A 309 -5.84 27.02 -2.31
N ALA A 310 -6.32 26.98 -1.05
CA ALA A 310 -7.73 27.11 -0.74
C ALA A 310 -8.32 28.38 -1.35
N LYS A 311 -7.64 29.53 -1.18
CA LYS A 311 -8.05 30.81 -1.79
C LYS A 311 -8.08 30.77 -3.33
N MET A 312 -7.14 30.03 -3.98
CA MET A 312 -7.15 29.87 -5.45
C MET A 312 -8.36 29.08 -5.95
N PHE A 313 -8.89 28.20 -5.10
CA PHE A 313 -10.08 27.39 -5.40
C PHE A 313 -11.35 27.95 -4.80
N GLU A 314 -11.30 29.06 -4.06
CA GLU A 314 -12.45 29.79 -3.58
C GLU A 314 -13.27 30.25 -4.79
N GLY A 315 -14.49 29.71 -4.92
CA GLY A 315 -15.35 29.94 -6.09
C GLY A 315 -15.14 29.00 -7.28
N SER A 316 -14.19 28.04 -7.20
CA SER A 316 -14.13 26.94 -8.15
C SER A 316 -15.14 25.86 -7.78
N ASN A 317 -15.83 25.31 -8.78
CA ASN A 317 -16.74 24.17 -8.59
C ASN A 317 -15.99 22.80 -8.59
N MET A 318 -14.66 22.81 -8.39
CA MET A 318 -13.86 21.56 -8.41
C MET A 318 -14.06 20.79 -7.11
N SER A 319 -14.38 19.51 -7.23
CA SER A 319 -14.47 18.61 -6.09
C SER A 319 -13.14 18.53 -5.33
N PRO A 320 -13.13 18.64 -3.98
CA PRO A 320 -11.94 18.40 -3.16
C PRO A 320 -11.29 17.03 -3.42
N ILE A 321 -12.08 16.01 -3.75
CA ILE A 321 -11.63 14.67 -4.13
C ILE A 321 -10.75 14.75 -5.39
N LEU A 322 -11.23 15.44 -6.44
CA LEU A 322 -10.48 15.55 -7.69
C LEU A 322 -9.20 16.38 -7.51
N LEU A 323 -9.27 17.44 -6.73
CA LEU A 323 -8.11 18.27 -6.42
C LEU A 323 -7.05 17.45 -5.65
N ALA A 324 -7.46 16.71 -4.63
CA ALA A 324 -6.56 15.84 -3.86
C ALA A 324 -5.86 14.83 -4.76
N TRP A 325 -6.58 14.22 -5.70
CA TRP A 325 -6.01 13.32 -6.69
C TRP A 325 -5.00 14.03 -7.62
N ILE A 326 -5.33 15.22 -8.14
CA ILE A 326 -4.43 15.98 -9.03
C ILE A 326 -3.14 16.34 -8.31
N VAL A 327 -3.24 16.87 -7.08
CA VAL A 327 -2.05 17.25 -6.28
C VAL A 327 -1.18 16.03 -6.01
N ALA A 328 -1.78 14.91 -5.58
CA ALA A 328 -1.04 13.67 -5.37
C ALA A 328 -0.37 13.16 -6.65
N ALA A 329 -1.07 13.24 -7.78
CA ALA A 329 -0.55 12.84 -9.09
C ALA A 329 0.66 13.68 -9.53
N VAL A 330 0.58 15.00 -9.40
CA VAL A 330 1.67 15.91 -9.75
C VAL A 330 2.90 15.64 -8.86
N LEU A 331 2.68 15.53 -7.54
CA LEU A 331 3.77 15.22 -6.61
C LEU A 331 4.36 13.83 -6.86
N ARG A 332 3.54 12.84 -7.19
CA ARG A 332 4.00 11.49 -7.53
C ARG A 332 4.95 11.49 -8.73
N ILE A 333 4.55 12.14 -9.80
CA ILE A 333 5.36 12.26 -11.02
C ILE A 333 6.69 12.95 -10.71
N ALA A 334 6.65 14.02 -9.91
CA ALA A 334 7.85 14.80 -9.58
C ALA A 334 8.79 14.05 -8.61
N LEU A 335 8.24 13.44 -7.54
CA LEU A 335 9.03 12.88 -6.42
C LEU A 335 9.40 11.41 -6.58
N GLY A 336 8.68 10.66 -7.40
CA GLY A 336 8.94 9.24 -7.65
C GLY A 336 8.57 8.28 -6.52
N SER A 337 7.94 8.74 -5.45
CA SER A 337 7.54 7.91 -4.31
C SER A 337 6.07 8.09 -4.00
N ALA A 338 5.30 7.00 -4.03
CA ALA A 338 3.87 7.01 -3.70
C ALA A 338 3.62 7.51 -2.28
N THR A 339 4.37 6.98 -1.30
CA THR A 339 4.20 7.35 0.11
C THR A 339 4.53 8.83 0.35
N VAL A 340 5.62 9.32 -0.24
CA VAL A 340 6.02 10.73 -0.09
C VAL A 340 5.00 11.65 -0.74
N ALA A 341 4.55 11.34 -1.97
CA ALA A 341 3.51 12.11 -2.65
C ALA A 341 2.22 12.15 -1.83
N ALA A 342 1.81 11.00 -1.29
CA ALA A 342 0.61 10.88 -0.49
C ALA A 342 0.68 11.74 0.79
N VAL A 343 1.76 11.61 1.56
CA VAL A 343 1.95 12.37 2.82
C VAL A 343 2.06 13.87 2.54
N SER A 344 2.80 14.27 1.50
CA SER A 344 2.92 15.69 1.14
C SER A 344 1.59 16.30 0.71
N THR A 345 0.74 15.52 0.01
CA THR A 345 -0.59 15.99 -0.42
C THR A 345 -1.50 16.29 0.75
N THR A 346 -1.43 15.53 1.85
CA THR A 346 -2.30 15.77 3.02
C THR A 346 -2.18 17.18 3.56
N GLY A 347 -0.94 17.71 3.63
CA GLY A 347 -0.69 19.08 4.08
C GLY A 347 -1.38 20.15 3.24
N ILE A 348 -1.49 19.90 1.95
CA ILE A 348 -2.11 20.82 0.99
C ILE A 348 -3.64 20.72 1.04
N VAL A 349 -4.18 19.54 1.29
CA VAL A 349 -5.63 19.27 1.21
C VAL A 349 -6.37 19.58 2.51
N ILE A 350 -5.72 19.48 3.68
CA ILE A 350 -6.34 19.72 4.99
C ILE A 350 -7.15 21.02 5.06
N PRO A 351 -6.63 22.20 4.64
CA PRO A 351 -7.39 23.44 4.73
C PRO A 351 -8.68 23.45 3.89
N LEU A 352 -8.69 22.70 2.78
CA LEU A 352 -9.83 22.64 1.86
C LEU A 352 -11.00 21.83 2.41
N LEU A 353 -10.71 20.87 3.31
CA LEU A 353 -11.73 20.04 3.93
C LEU A 353 -12.52 20.77 5.03
N HIS A 354 -11.94 21.83 5.62
CA HIS A 354 -12.62 22.60 6.67
C HIS A 354 -13.92 23.29 6.20
N HIS A 355 -14.11 23.48 4.90
CA HIS A 355 -15.24 24.19 4.29
C HIS A 355 -16.06 23.30 3.35
N SER A 356 -15.94 21.99 3.45
CA SER A 356 -16.56 21.06 2.51
C SER A 356 -17.24 19.91 3.26
N ASP A 357 -18.45 19.54 2.82
CA ASP A 357 -19.17 18.36 3.29
C ASP A 357 -18.68 17.06 2.60
N THR A 358 -17.49 17.11 2.00
CA THR A 358 -16.92 15.96 1.28
C THR A 358 -16.57 14.83 2.24
N ASN A 359 -16.95 13.61 1.89
CA ASN A 359 -16.54 12.40 2.64
C ASN A 359 -15.02 12.25 2.65
N VAL A 360 -14.42 12.40 3.85
CA VAL A 360 -12.96 12.42 4.04
C VAL A 360 -12.32 11.08 3.68
N ALA A 361 -13.03 9.96 3.85
CA ALA A 361 -12.52 8.65 3.46
C ALA A 361 -12.30 8.55 1.93
N LEU A 362 -13.17 9.16 1.14
CA LEU A 362 -12.99 9.22 -0.32
C LEU A 362 -11.83 10.13 -0.72
N VAL A 363 -11.56 11.19 0.04
CA VAL A 363 -10.37 12.04 -0.17
C VAL A 363 -9.09 11.26 0.11
N VAL A 364 -9.05 10.46 1.19
CA VAL A 364 -7.93 9.55 1.48
C VAL A 364 -7.66 8.63 0.29
N LEU A 365 -8.70 8.01 -0.25
CA LEU A 365 -8.59 7.11 -1.40
C LEU A 365 -8.18 7.83 -2.69
N ALA A 366 -8.63 9.06 -2.88
CA ALA A 366 -8.23 9.90 -4.02
C ALA A 366 -6.74 10.24 -3.98
N ILE A 367 -6.22 10.60 -2.79
CA ILE A 367 -4.78 10.80 -2.58
C ILE A 367 -4.03 9.49 -2.87
N GLY A 368 -4.52 8.36 -2.35
CA GLY A 368 -3.95 7.04 -2.62
C GLY A 368 -3.92 6.72 -4.12
N ALA A 369 -5.02 6.93 -4.83
CA ALA A 369 -5.11 6.75 -6.28
C ALA A 369 -4.12 7.66 -7.04
N GLY A 370 -4.02 8.93 -6.68
CA GLY A 370 -3.09 9.88 -7.29
C GLY A 370 -1.64 9.52 -7.03
N SER A 371 -1.34 8.99 -5.85
CA SER A 371 0.03 8.68 -5.41
C SER A 371 0.68 7.51 -6.14
N VAL A 372 -0.05 6.70 -6.87
CA VAL A 372 0.51 5.57 -7.65
C VAL A 372 0.72 5.90 -9.13
N ILE A 373 0.15 7.01 -9.63
CA ILE A 373 0.15 7.33 -11.07
C ILE A 373 1.56 7.37 -11.66
N LEU A 374 1.68 6.88 -12.89
CA LEU A 374 2.84 7.04 -13.76
C LEU A 374 4.19 6.77 -13.03
N SER A 375 4.27 5.68 -12.26
CA SER A 375 5.56 5.23 -11.70
C SER A 375 6.58 5.04 -12.84
N HIS A 376 7.72 5.72 -12.73
CA HIS A 376 8.73 5.72 -13.80
C HIS A 376 10.16 5.68 -13.23
N VAL A 377 11.14 6.14 -13.99
CA VAL A 377 12.57 5.99 -13.68
C VAL A 377 13.05 6.60 -12.35
N ASN A 378 12.25 7.41 -11.69
CA ASN A 378 12.51 7.93 -10.35
C ASN A 378 11.97 7.05 -9.21
N ASP A 379 11.36 5.90 -9.53
CA ASP A 379 10.75 4.98 -8.59
C ASP A 379 11.47 3.63 -8.55
N ALA A 380 11.74 3.12 -7.35
CA ALA A 380 12.35 1.81 -7.15
C ALA A 380 11.49 0.67 -7.74
N GLY A 381 10.15 0.76 -7.62
CA GLY A 381 9.21 -0.22 -8.18
C GLY A 381 9.35 -0.40 -9.69
N PHE A 382 9.60 0.70 -10.42
CA PHE A 382 9.86 0.68 -11.86
C PHE A 382 11.09 -0.18 -12.21
N TRP A 383 12.20 0.00 -11.48
CA TRP A 383 13.43 -0.73 -11.72
C TRP A 383 13.31 -2.18 -11.28
N MET A 384 12.68 -2.46 -10.13
CA MET A 384 12.43 -3.84 -9.67
C MET A 384 11.61 -4.61 -10.71
N PHE A 385 10.51 -4.03 -11.18
CA PHE A 385 9.67 -4.65 -12.20
C PHE A 385 10.45 -4.90 -13.50
N ARG A 386 11.23 -3.90 -13.95
CA ARG A 386 12.08 -4.03 -15.14
C ARG A 386 13.06 -5.19 -15.03
N GLU A 387 13.80 -5.26 -13.92
CA GLU A 387 14.85 -6.28 -13.72
C GLU A 387 14.24 -7.68 -13.62
N TYR A 388 13.22 -7.87 -12.78
CA TYR A 388 12.61 -9.17 -12.60
C TYR A 388 12.01 -9.75 -13.88
N PHE A 389 11.39 -8.93 -14.71
CA PHE A 389 10.80 -9.40 -15.96
C PHE A 389 11.72 -9.26 -17.19
N GLY A 390 12.97 -8.79 -17.02
CA GLY A 390 13.95 -8.66 -18.08
C GLY A 390 13.55 -7.66 -19.18
N LEU A 391 12.80 -6.62 -18.82
CA LEU A 391 12.22 -5.67 -19.76
C LEU A 391 13.19 -4.57 -20.16
N THR A 392 13.01 -4.04 -21.36
CA THR A 392 13.62 -2.76 -21.75
C THR A 392 12.90 -1.60 -21.04
N ILE A 393 13.56 -0.44 -20.94
CA ILE A 393 12.95 0.79 -20.39
C ILE A 393 11.62 1.11 -21.09
N LYS A 394 11.57 1.01 -22.42
CA LYS A 394 10.36 1.27 -23.21
C LYS A 394 9.23 0.27 -22.86
N GLU A 395 9.57 -1.02 -22.78
CA GLU A 395 8.58 -2.05 -22.40
C GLU A 395 8.08 -1.84 -20.98
N THR A 396 8.94 -1.40 -20.05
CA THR A 396 8.56 -1.08 -18.67
C THR A 396 7.58 0.09 -18.62
N PHE A 397 7.83 1.16 -19.38
CA PHE A 397 6.88 2.27 -19.50
C PHE A 397 5.51 1.82 -20.03
N LEU A 398 5.51 0.99 -21.06
CA LEU A 398 4.27 0.53 -21.70
C LEU A 398 3.55 -0.57 -20.91
N THR A 399 4.19 -1.19 -19.95
CA THR A 399 3.58 -2.20 -19.05
C THR A 399 3.35 -1.62 -17.65
N TRP A 400 4.41 -1.40 -16.89
CA TRP A 400 4.36 -0.95 -15.51
C TRP A 400 3.81 0.47 -15.33
N SER A 401 4.41 1.47 -16.01
CA SER A 401 3.96 2.87 -15.83
C SER A 401 2.54 3.09 -16.33
N LEU A 402 2.16 2.40 -17.41
CA LEU A 402 0.79 2.44 -17.92
C LEU A 402 -0.18 1.72 -16.99
N LEU A 403 0.22 0.59 -16.40
CA LEU A 403 -0.54 -0.13 -15.37
C LEU A 403 -0.87 0.80 -14.20
N GLU A 404 0.15 1.45 -13.63
CA GLU A 404 0.00 2.36 -12.49
C GLU A 404 -0.90 3.57 -12.85
N THR A 405 -0.80 4.05 -14.10
CA THR A 405 -1.70 5.09 -14.62
C THR A 405 -3.14 4.60 -14.71
N ILE A 406 -3.37 3.37 -15.18
CA ILE A 406 -4.70 2.78 -15.25
C ILE A 406 -5.28 2.59 -13.85
N ILE A 407 -4.49 2.13 -12.87
CA ILE A 407 -4.91 2.02 -11.47
C ILE A 407 -5.37 3.38 -10.95
N SER A 408 -4.56 4.40 -11.13
CA SER A 408 -4.84 5.75 -10.66
C SER A 408 -6.11 6.35 -11.29
N VAL A 409 -6.21 6.30 -12.62
CA VAL A 409 -7.34 6.89 -13.36
C VAL A 409 -8.64 6.11 -13.11
N SER A 410 -8.60 4.78 -13.15
CA SER A 410 -9.80 3.99 -12.82
C SER A 410 -10.18 4.18 -11.34
N GLY A 411 -9.20 4.28 -10.45
CA GLY A 411 -9.42 4.57 -9.05
C GLY A 411 -10.22 5.85 -8.83
N ILE A 412 -9.75 6.97 -9.39
CA ILE A 412 -10.47 8.25 -9.24
C ILE A 412 -11.86 8.22 -9.87
N ILE A 413 -12.05 7.52 -11.00
CA ILE A 413 -13.37 7.37 -11.62
C ILE A 413 -14.34 6.67 -10.66
N PHE A 414 -13.94 5.55 -10.05
CA PHE A 414 -14.79 4.85 -9.08
C PHE A 414 -15.00 5.64 -7.79
N ILE A 415 -13.99 6.37 -7.31
CA ILE A 415 -14.11 7.25 -6.14
C ILE A 415 -15.16 8.33 -6.41
N LEU A 416 -15.08 9.03 -7.56
CA LEU A 416 -16.05 10.04 -7.95
C LEU A 416 -17.45 9.42 -8.16
N PHE A 417 -17.54 8.20 -8.67
CA PHE A 417 -18.82 7.52 -8.79
C PHE A 417 -19.45 7.24 -7.41
N ILE A 418 -18.67 6.75 -6.46
CA ILE A 418 -19.15 6.50 -5.08
C ILE A 418 -19.55 7.81 -4.39
N SER A 419 -18.80 8.90 -4.61
CA SER A 419 -19.10 10.21 -4.01
C SER A 419 -20.46 10.79 -4.40
N LEU A 420 -21.16 10.21 -5.38
CA LEU A 420 -22.52 10.61 -5.72
C LEU A 420 -23.58 10.02 -4.76
N PHE A 421 -23.19 9.06 -3.91
CA PHE A 421 -24.11 8.32 -3.05
C PHE A 421 -23.81 8.47 -1.55
N VAL A 422 -22.69 9.11 -1.21
CA VAL A 422 -22.22 9.26 0.18
C VAL A 422 -21.69 10.64 0.48
#